data_e1d1b425ef70d0cdcc1d4d44f7e21ffe
#
_entry.id   e1d1b425ef70d0cdcc1d4d44f7e21ffe
#
_cell.length_a   1.000
_cell.length_b   1.000
_cell.length_c   1.000
_cell.angle_alpha   90.00
_cell.angle_beta   90.00
_cell.angle_gamma   90.00
#
_symmetry.space_group_name_H-M   'P 1'
#
loop_
_entity.id
_entity.type
_entity.pdbx_description
1 polymer ?
#
loop_
_entity_poly.entity_id
_entity_poly.type
_entity_poly.pdbx_seq_one_letter_code
_entity_poly.pdbx_strand_id
1 'polypeptide(L)'
;MPKPKWNLNTIYISERLQESLRPISRCAMTTVVAPMGYGKTTAVNWYLGEHAKTETLHIIRISVYSDNLAIFWKSVQEAFARAGFTFLREYPCPTDAAGGGLLVDDLCHMLAGESPCYIFIDDFHLLTDKRASLFLCMLANRLPANVHVIVASRDRFLPAAEAVRLGG
;
A
#
# COMPACT_ATOMS: atom_id res chain seq x y z
N MET A 1 -35.26 -4.14 -22.26
CA MET A 1 -33.82 -4.23 -22.49
C MET A 1 -33.27 -5.48 -21.83
N PRO A 2 -32.61 -6.33 -22.59
CA PRO A 2 -32.02 -7.50 -21.96
C PRO A 2 -30.97 -7.05 -20.93
N LYS A 3 -31.01 -7.68 -19.78
CA LYS A 3 -30.01 -7.41 -18.76
C LYS A 3 -28.66 -7.89 -19.29
N PRO A 4 -27.60 -7.12 -19.07
CA PRO A 4 -26.27 -7.63 -19.40
C PRO A 4 -26.04 -8.92 -18.61
N LYS A 5 -25.40 -9.88 -19.24
CA LYS A 5 -25.04 -11.13 -18.56
C LYS A 5 -24.06 -10.90 -17.43
N TRP A 6 -23.38 -9.77 -17.48
CA TRP A 6 -22.35 -9.41 -16.51
C TRP A 6 -22.77 -8.14 -15.79
N ASN A 7 -22.66 -8.15 -14.50
CA ASN A 7 -22.73 -6.94 -13.71
C ASN A 7 -21.31 -6.41 -13.58
N LEU A 8 -21.02 -5.30 -14.26
CA LEU A 8 -19.69 -4.72 -14.26
C LEU A 8 -19.24 -4.25 -12.88
N ASN A 9 -20.18 -4.08 -11.95
CA ASN A 9 -19.88 -3.71 -10.57
C ASN A 9 -19.72 -4.94 -9.66
N THR A 10 -19.94 -6.15 -10.19
CA THR A 10 -19.78 -7.38 -9.44
C THR A 10 -18.40 -7.95 -9.75
N ILE A 11 -17.58 -8.03 -8.71
CA ILE A 11 -16.24 -8.58 -8.79
C ILE A 11 -16.29 -10.00 -8.22
N TYR A 12 -15.92 -10.98 -9.05
CA TYR A 12 -15.82 -12.36 -8.60
C TYR A 12 -14.40 -12.62 -8.09
N ILE A 13 -14.30 -12.95 -6.81
CA ILE A 13 -13.05 -13.29 -6.15
C ILE A 13 -13.13 -14.73 -5.67
N SER A 14 -12.28 -15.60 -6.21
CA SER A 14 -12.22 -17.00 -5.82
C SER A 14 -11.81 -17.16 -4.35
N GLU A 15 -12.21 -18.25 -3.72
CA GLU A 15 -11.80 -18.54 -2.34
C GLU A 15 -10.28 -18.61 -2.21
N ARG A 16 -9.61 -19.18 -3.21
CA ARG A 16 -8.15 -19.27 -3.23
C ARG A 16 -7.51 -17.88 -3.21
N LEU A 17 -8.06 -16.95 -3.98
CA LEU A 17 -7.58 -15.57 -4.00
C LEU A 17 -7.86 -14.86 -2.68
N GLN A 18 -9.04 -15.08 -2.11
CA GLN A 18 -9.38 -14.54 -0.78
C GLN A 18 -8.38 -15.00 0.27
N GLU A 19 -8.01 -16.29 0.28
CA GLU A 19 -7.00 -16.83 1.17
C GLU A 19 -5.63 -16.17 0.96
N SER A 20 -5.26 -15.94 -0.29
CA SER A 20 -4.00 -15.30 -0.65
C SER A 20 -3.91 -13.85 -0.18
N LEU A 21 -5.05 -13.19 0.05
CA LEU A 21 -5.10 -11.80 0.50
C LEU A 21 -5.10 -11.65 2.03
N ARG A 22 -5.30 -12.73 2.78
CA ARG A 22 -5.33 -12.67 4.25
C ARG A 22 -4.09 -12.04 4.89
N PRO A 23 -2.87 -12.25 4.37
CA PRO A 23 -1.69 -11.61 4.95
C PRO A 23 -1.78 -10.08 5.03
N ILE A 24 -2.61 -9.45 4.20
CA ILE A 24 -2.80 -7.99 4.20
C ILE A 24 -3.15 -7.46 5.60
N SER A 25 -4.00 -8.17 6.34
CA SER A 25 -4.41 -7.75 7.68
C SER A 25 -3.51 -8.28 8.80
N ARG A 26 -2.53 -9.12 8.48
CA ARG A 26 -1.67 -9.76 9.48
C ARG A 26 -0.23 -9.26 9.43
N CYS A 27 0.24 -8.86 8.26
CA CYS A 27 1.63 -8.47 8.04
C CYS A 27 1.77 -6.97 8.00
N ALA A 28 2.94 -6.46 8.40
CA ALA A 28 3.27 -5.04 8.27
C ALA A 28 3.28 -4.62 6.81
N MET A 29 3.81 -5.46 5.93
CA MET A 29 3.80 -5.20 4.49
C MET A 29 3.48 -6.46 3.72
N THR A 30 2.60 -6.35 2.73
CA THR A 30 2.25 -7.41 1.81
C THR A 30 2.56 -6.95 0.39
N THR A 31 3.28 -7.77 -0.35
CA THR A 31 3.55 -7.50 -1.76
C THR A 31 2.61 -8.32 -2.64
N VAL A 32 2.01 -7.65 -3.61
CA VAL A 32 1.14 -8.30 -4.59
C VAL A 32 1.85 -8.20 -5.94
N VAL A 33 2.48 -9.29 -6.35
CA VAL A 33 3.29 -9.32 -7.57
C VAL A 33 2.56 -10.16 -8.62
N ALA A 34 2.23 -9.53 -9.72
CA ALA A 34 1.61 -10.21 -10.85
C ALA A 34 1.80 -9.38 -12.12
N PRO A 35 1.87 -10.04 -13.30
CA PRO A 35 1.91 -9.30 -14.55
C PRO A 35 0.71 -8.39 -14.72
N MET A 36 0.86 -7.36 -15.56
CA MET A 36 -0.22 -6.44 -15.88
C MET A 36 -1.45 -7.20 -16.41
N GLY A 37 -2.64 -6.77 -15.98
CA GLY A 37 -3.89 -7.39 -16.43
C GLY A 37 -4.39 -8.56 -15.59
N TYR A 38 -3.70 -8.92 -14.53
CA TYR A 38 -4.12 -10.03 -13.64
C TYR A 38 -5.01 -9.61 -12.49
N GLY A 39 -5.49 -8.37 -12.50
CA GLY A 39 -6.50 -7.92 -11.54
C GLY A 39 -6.00 -7.67 -10.12
N LYS A 40 -4.70 -7.39 -9.91
CA LYS A 40 -4.16 -7.12 -8.57
C LYS A 40 -4.83 -5.94 -7.88
N THR A 41 -5.02 -4.84 -8.60
CA THR A 41 -5.69 -3.65 -8.07
C THR A 41 -7.11 -3.96 -7.67
N THR A 42 -7.84 -4.68 -8.52
CA THR A 42 -9.20 -5.12 -8.28
C THR A 42 -9.30 -6.02 -7.04
N ALA A 43 -8.39 -6.98 -6.91
CA ALA A 43 -8.38 -7.90 -5.79
C ALA A 43 -8.12 -7.19 -4.46
N VAL A 44 -7.14 -6.29 -4.42
CA VAL A 44 -6.82 -5.52 -3.21
C VAL A 44 -7.98 -4.59 -2.84
N ASN A 45 -8.54 -3.88 -3.79
CA ASN A 45 -9.68 -2.99 -3.53
C ASN A 45 -10.90 -3.78 -3.04
N TRP A 46 -11.15 -4.97 -3.58
CA TRP A 46 -12.20 -5.84 -3.08
C TRP A 46 -11.97 -6.19 -1.61
N TYR A 47 -10.75 -6.62 -1.27
CA TYR A 47 -10.40 -7.00 0.10
C TYR A 47 -10.60 -5.85 1.08
N LEU A 48 -10.11 -4.67 0.73
CA LEU A 48 -10.25 -3.48 1.57
C LEU A 48 -11.72 -3.06 1.70
N GLY A 49 -12.49 -3.16 0.61
CA GLY A 49 -13.93 -2.86 0.62
C GLY A 49 -14.72 -3.79 1.53
N GLU A 50 -14.39 -5.08 1.55
CA GLU A 50 -15.03 -6.05 2.42
C GLU A 50 -14.76 -5.75 3.90
N HIS A 51 -13.53 -5.40 4.25
CA HIS A 51 -13.19 -5.01 5.61
C HIS A 51 -13.86 -3.70 6.04
N ALA A 52 -13.99 -2.75 5.12
CA ALA A 52 -14.66 -1.48 5.40
C ALA A 52 -16.15 -1.63 5.73
N LYS A 53 -16.78 -2.72 5.33
CA LYS A 53 -18.19 -3.00 5.65
C LYS A 53 -18.40 -3.40 7.12
N THR A 54 -17.37 -3.96 7.75
CA THR A 54 -17.49 -4.55 9.09
C THR A 54 -16.79 -3.77 10.18
N GLU A 55 -15.88 -2.87 9.82
CA GLU A 55 -15.12 -2.09 10.79
C GLU A 55 -14.79 -0.70 10.25
N THR A 56 -14.57 0.24 11.16
CA THR A 56 -14.08 1.57 10.82
C THR A 56 -12.58 1.48 10.58
N LEU A 57 -12.13 1.89 9.39
CA LEU A 57 -10.72 1.85 9.03
C LEU A 57 -10.35 3.03 8.14
N HIS A 58 -9.04 3.26 8.04
CA HIS A 58 -8.49 4.27 7.14
C HIS A 58 -7.83 3.57 5.96
N ILE A 59 -8.11 4.04 4.75
CA ILE A 59 -7.50 3.52 3.53
C ILE A 59 -6.83 4.68 2.81
N ILE A 60 -5.53 4.55 2.61
CA ILE A 60 -4.72 5.54 1.90
C ILE A 60 -4.26 4.89 0.59
N ARG A 61 -4.76 5.38 -0.54
CA ARG A 61 -4.45 4.83 -1.86
C ARG A 61 -3.48 5.75 -2.60
N ILE A 62 -2.35 5.18 -2.99
CA ILE A 62 -1.29 5.89 -3.70
C ILE A 62 -1.07 5.18 -5.03
N SER A 63 -1.19 5.90 -6.14
CA SER A 63 -0.88 5.35 -7.46
C SER A 63 0.44 5.94 -7.95
N VAL A 64 1.36 5.06 -8.35
CA VAL A 64 2.61 5.50 -8.98
C VAL A 64 2.35 5.64 -10.47
N TYR A 65 2.64 6.81 -11.02
CA TYR A 65 2.45 7.09 -12.45
C TYR A 65 3.67 7.72 -13.10
N SER A 66 4.75 7.84 -12.36
CA SER A 66 5.99 8.44 -12.85
C SER A 66 7.18 7.81 -12.12
N ASP A 67 8.32 7.74 -12.79
CA ASP A 67 9.58 7.32 -12.18
C ASP A 67 10.29 8.45 -11.42
N ASN A 68 9.66 9.60 -11.30
CA ASN A 68 10.22 10.73 -10.58
C ASN A 68 9.86 10.65 -9.09
N LEU A 69 10.87 10.60 -8.24
CA LEU A 69 10.68 10.46 -6.79
C LEU A 69 9.95 11.65 -6.17
N ALA A 70 10.20 12.86 -6.65
CA ALA A 70 9.51 14.06 -6.16
C ALA A 70 8.03 14.04 -6.51
N ILE A 71 7.67 13.56 -7.70
CA ILE A 71 6.28 13.40 -8.12
C ILE A 71 5.60 12.32 -7.27
N PHE A 72 6.29 11.22 -7.02
CA PHE A 72 5.79 10.17 -6.13
C PHE A 72 5.52 10.72 -4.74
N TRP A 73 6.46 11.48 -4.18
CA TRP A 73 6.29 12.08 -2.86
C TRP A 73 5.07 12.98 -2.78
N LYS A 74 4.85 13.80 -3.81
CA LYS A 74 3.66 14.63 -3.87
C LYS A 74 2.38 13.80 -3.89
N SER A 75 2.38 12.69 -4.62
CA SER A 75 1.25 11.76 -4.64
C SER A 75 0.98 11.17 -3.25
N VAL A 76 2.04 10.84 -2.51
CA VAL A 76 1.94 10.34 -1.13
C VAL A 76 1.30 11.40 -0.24
N GLN A 77 1.79 12.63 -0.30
CA GLN A 77 1.25 13.74 0.49
C GLN A 77 -0.23 13.97 0.21
N GLU A 78 -0.63 13.96 -1.04
CA GLU A 78 -2.03 14.17 -1.45
C GLU A 78 -2.92 13.01 -1.02
N ALA A 79 -2.45 11.77 -1.12
CA ALA A 79 -3.21 10.60 -0.71
C ALA A 79 -3.47 10.61 0.80
N PHE A 80 -2.47 10.93 1.60
CA PHE A 80 -2.62 11.06 3.04
C PHE A 80 -3.58 12.18 3.40
N ALA A 81 -3.49 13.33 2.72
CA ALA A 81 -4.38 14.45 2.97
C ALA A 81 -5.85 14.10 2.68
N ARG A 82 -6.10 13.34 1.61
CA ARG A 82 -7.46 12.88 1.28
C ARG A 82 -8.03 11.94 2.34
N ALA A 83 -7.17 11.20 3.01
CA ALA A 83 -7.56 10.32 4.11
C ALA A 83 -7.67 11.03 5.46
N GLY A 84 -7.41 12.34 5.50
CA GLY A 84 -7.51 13.16 6.71
C GLY A 84 -6.18 13.41 7.41
N PHE A 85 -5.06 12.94 6.85
CA PHE A 85 -3.73 13.10 7.44
C PHE A 85 -2.95 14.17 6.69
N THR A 86 -3.00 15.40 7.14
CA THR A 86 -2.37 16.54 6.45
C THR A 86 -0.94 16.83 6.91
N PHE A 87 -0.46 16.14 7.93
CA PHE A 87 0.85 16.41 8.52
C PHE A 87 2.02 16.20 7.55
N LEU A 88 1.88 15.31 6.55
CA LEU A 88 2.94 15.07 5.57
C LEU A 88 3.21 16.24 4.64
N ARG A 89 2.31 17.20 4.54
CA ARG A 89 2.48 18.38 3.67
C ARG A 89 3.69 19.23 4.07
N GLU A 90 4.08 19.16 5.33
CA GLU A 90 5.21 19.92 5.88
C GLU A 90 6.56 19.21 5.73
N TYR A 91 6.54 17.95 5.27
CA TYR A 91 7.76 17.16 5.12
C TYR A 91 8.26 17.18 3.67
N PRO A 92 9.54 17.55 3.47
CA PRO A 92 10.14 17.40 2.14
C PRO A 92 10.35 15.93 1.80
N CYS A 93 10.49 15.63 0.51
CA CYS A 93 10.84 14.29 0.06
C CYS A 93 12.14 13.83 0.73
N PRO A 94 12.15 12.70 1.45
CA PRO A 94 13.36 12.22 2.07
C PRO A 94 14.40 11.81 1.01
N THR A 95 15.63 12.26 1.17
CA THR A 95 16.71 12.02 0.22
C THR A 95 17.81 11.11 0.78
N ASP A 96 17.80 10.87 2.08
CA ASP A 96 18.77 10.01 2.75
C ASP A 96 18.11 9.16 3.84
N ALA A 97 18.87 8.24 4.41
CA ALA A 97 18.38 7.34 5.44
C ALA A 97 18.03 8.08 6.73
N ALA A 98 18.75 9.13 7.08
CA ALA A 98 18.49 9.88 8.30
C ALA A 98 17.16 10.64 8.22
N GLY A 99 16.94 11.37 7.12
CA GLY A 99 15.66 12.07 6.88
C GLY A 99 14.50 11.10 6.75
N GLY A 100 14.71 9.97 6.07
CA GLY A 100 13.71 8.92 5.96
C GLY A 100 13.36 8.30 7.30
N GLY A 101 14.35 8.09 8.17
CA GLY A 101 14.14 7.54 9.50
C GLY A 101 13.29 8.43 10.39
N LEU A 102 13.55 9.73 10.38
CA LEU A 102 12.76 10.70 11.14
C LEU A 102 11.30 10.72 10.63
N LEU A 103 11.13 10.74 9.31
CA LEU A 103 9.81 10.72 8.70
C LEU A 103 9.04 9.46 9.07
N VAL A 104 9.69 8.30 9.02
CA VAL A 104 9.06 7.03 9.38
C VAL A 104 8.63 7.02 10.85
N ASP A 105 9.47 7.51 11.75
CA ASP A 105 9.13 7.57 13.17
C ASP A 105 7.92 8.47 13.42
N ASP A 106 7.88 9.65 12.80
CA ASP A 106 6.74 10.56 12.93
C ASP A 106 5.47 9.96 12.30
N LEU A 107 5.59 9.36 11.13
CA LEU A 107 4.49 8.70 10.44
C LEU A 107 3.88 7.59 11.29
N CYS A 108 4.73 6.73 11.85
CA CYS A 108 4.27 5.63 12.71
C CYS A 108 3.58 6.15 13.97
N HIS A 109 4.11 7.22 14.55
CA HIS A 109 3.50 7.84 15.72
C HIS A 109 2.11 8.41 15.39
N MET A 110 1.97 9.09 14.25
CA MET A 110 0.71 9.69 13.83
C MET A 110 -0.35 8.67 13.43
N LEU A 111 0.06 7.53 12.90
CA LEU A 111 -0.88 6.48 12.43
C LEU A 111 -1.21 5.46 13.50
N ALA A 112 -0.46 5.41 14.59
CA ALA A 112 -0.72 4.44 15.66
C ALA A 112 -2.08 4.70 16.29
N GLY A 113 -2.82 3.62 16.56
CA GLY A 113 -4.15 3.71 17.15
C GLY A 113 -4.85 2.37 17.16
N GLU A 114 -6.14 2.38 17.46
CA GLU A 114 -6.96 1.17 17.50
C GLU A 114 -7.57 0.84 16.14
N SER A 115 -7.84 1.86 15.32
CA SER A 115 -8.45 1.65 14.01
C SER A 115 -7.42 1.16 13.01
N PRO A 116 -7.73 0.11 12.22
CA PRO A 116 -6.82 -0.33 11.17
C PRO A 116 -6.56 0.75 10.13
N CYS A 117 -5.34 0.83 9.67
CA CYS A 117 -4.93 1.74 8.61
C CYS A 117 -4.23 0.94 7.51
N TYR A 118 -4.73 1.03 6.29
CA TYR A 118 -4.17 0.35 5.13
C TYR A 118 -3.60 1.37 4.16
N ILE A 119 -2.34 1.21 3.81
CA ILE A 119 -1.67 2.05 2.82
C ILE A 119 -1.44 1.20 1.58
N PHE A 120 -2.18 1.48 0.51
CA PHE A 120 -2.09 0.72 -0.73
C PHE A 120 -1.33 1.52 -1.79
N ILE A 121 -0.18 1.01 -2.19
CA ILE A 121 0.67 1.60 -3.23
C ILE A 121 0.54 0.74 -4.48
N ASP A 122 -0.05 1.28 -5.53
CA ASP A 122 -0.27 0.58 -6.79
C ASP A 122 0.75 0.99 -7.85
N ASP A 123 1.04 0.08 -8.76
CA ASP A 123 1.98 0.27 -9.88
C ASP A 123 3.40 0.66 -9.43
N PHE A 124 3.84 0.09 -8.33
CA PHE A 124 5.14 0.42 -7.73
C PHE A 124 6.33 0.14 -8.66
N HIS A 125 6.18 -0.80 -9.62
CA HIS A 125 7.22 -1.11 -10.60
C HIS A 125 7.60 0.08 -11.49
N LEU A 126 6.75 1.11 -11.58
CA LEU A 126 7.06 2.33 -12.34
C LEU A 126 8.12 3.19 -11.65
N LEU A 127 8.35 2.97 -10.36
CA LEU A 127 9.32 3.73 -9.58
C LEU A 127 10.60 2.90 -9.43
N THR A 128 11.61 3.21 -10.23
CA THR A 128 12.84 2.42 -10.30
C THR A 128 13.93 2.86 -9.33
N ASP A 129 13.76 3.98 -8.66
CA ASP A 129 14.72 4.48 -7.67
C ASP A 129 14.75 3.56 -6.45
N LYS A 130 15.93 2.98 -6.18
CA LYS A 130 16.12 2.04 -5.07
C LYS A 130 15.85 2.65 -3.69
N ARG A 131 15.93 3.97 -3.56
CA ARG A 131 15.63 4.65 -2.30
C ARG A 131 14.17 4.43 -1.88
N ALA A 132 13.25 4.30 -2.85
CA ALA A 132 11.86 4.02 -2.56
C ALA A 132 11.68 2.63 -1.92
N SER A 133 12.32 1.60 -2.47
CA SER A 133 12.27 0.26 -1.90
C SER A 133 12.88 0.19 -0.50
N LEU A 134 14.03 0.86 -0.32
CA LEU A 134 14.70 0.90 0.98
C LEU A 134 13.85 1.65 2.02
N PHE A 135 13.19 2.72 1.61
CA PHE A 135 12.28 3.46 2.48
C PHE A 135 11.10 2.57 2.91
N LEU A 136 10.51 1.81 1.98
CA LEU A 136 9.43 0.89 2.31
C LEU A 136 9.87 -0.19 3.29
N CYS A 137 11.07 -0.74 3.14
CA CYS A 137 11.62 -1.71 4.09
C CYS A 137 11.79 -1.11 5.48
N MET A 138 12.30 0.11 5.55
CA MET A 138 12.45 0.84 6.81
C MET A 138 11.09 1.09 7.46
N LEU A 139 10.12 1.52 6.68
CA LEU A 139 8.76 1.75 7.15
C LEU A 139 8.14 0.45 7.70
N ALA A 140 8.22 -0.63 6.94
CA ALA A 140 7.63 -1.91 7.33
C ALA A 140 8.19 -2.45 8.65
N ASN A 141 9.47 -2.18 8.94
CA ASN A 141 10.11 -2.61 10.17
C ASN A 141 9.66 -1.86 11.41
N ARG A 142 9.01 -0.71 11.25
CA ARG A 142 8.64 0.19 12.34
C ARG A 142 7.14 0.42 12.47
N LEU A 143 6.33 -0.15 11.57
CA LEU A 143 4.88 0.09 11.58
C LEU A 143 4.22 -0.37 12.89
N PRO A 144 3.30 0.42 13.44
CA PRO A 144 2.46 -0.04 14.54
C PRO A 144 1.56 -1.19 14.10
N ALA A 145 1.06 -1.96 15.06
CA ALA A 145 0.27 -3.15 14.79
C ALA A 145 -1.00 -2.89 13.97
N ASN A 146 -1.55 -1.68 14.04
CA ASN A 146 -2.78 -1.33 13.31
C ASN A 146 -2.54 -0.87 11.87
N VAL A 147 -1.28 -0.72 11.44
CA VAL A 147 -0.97 -0.20 10.11
C VAL A 147 -0.40 -1.29 9.22
N HIS A 148 -0.96 -1.41 8.02
CA HIS A 148 -0.59 -2.42 7.02
C HIS A 148 -0.32 -1.75 5.68
N VAL A 149 0.82 -2.04 5.08
CA VAL A 149 1.18 -1.53 3.75
C VAL A 149 0.99 -2.64 2.73
N ILE A 150 0.33 -2.32 1.63
CA ILE A 150 0.13 -3.23 0.51
C ILE A 150 0.80 -2.59 -0.71
N VAL A 151 1.73 -3.30 -1.32
CA VAL A 151 2.44 -2.80 -2.50
C VAL A 151 2.15 -3.73 -3.67
N ALA A 152 1.48 -3.20 -4.67
CA ALA A 152 1.21 -3.93 -5.91
C ALA A 152 2.25 -3.55 -6.96
N SER A 153 2.86 -4.55 -7.57
CA SER A 153 3.91 -4.36 -8.55
C SER A 153 3.84 -5.45 -9.60
N ARG A 154 4.32 -5.14 -10.82
CA ARG A 154 4.44 -6.13 -11.87
C ARG A 154 5.60 -7.08 -11.61
N ASP A 155 6.65 -6.58 -10.99
CA ASP A 155 7.89 -7.31 -10.74
C ASP A 155 8.23 -7.29 -9.24
N ARG A 156 9.01 -8.27 -8.81
CA ARG A 156 9.56 -8.27 -7.47
C ARG A 156 10.56 -7.13 -7.32
N PHE A 157 10.44 -6.38 -6.25
CA PHE A 157 11.28 -5.21 -6.00
C PHE A 157 12.06 -5.31 -4.69
N LEU A 158 11.75 -6.28 -3.84
CA LEU A 158 12.46 -6.52 -2.59
C LEU A 158 13.51 -7.61 -2.77
N PRO A 159 14.67 -7.49 -2.11
CA PRO A 159 15.59 -8.61 -1.98
C PRO A 159 14.86 -9.81 -1.35
N ALA A 160 15.22 -11.02 -1.78
CA ALA A 160 14.55 -12.23 -1.30
C ALA A 160 14.58 -12.38 0.22
N ALA A 161 15.70 -12.01 0.86
CA ALA A 161 15.82 -12.04 2.32
C ALA A 161 14.84 -11.10 3.01
N GLU A 162 14.65 -9.90 2.47
CA GLU A 162 13.70 -8.92 3.02
C GLU A 162 12.26 -9.36 2.80
N ALA A 163 11.96 -9.94 1.64
CA ALA A 163 10.62 -10.47 1.37
C ALA A 163 10.24 -11.57 2.35
N VAL A 164 11.17 -12.47 2.63
CA VAL A 164 10.96 -13.56 3.62
C VAL A 164 10.76 -12.97 5.02
N ARG A 165 11.63 -12.03 5.41
CA ARG A 165 11.56 -11.41 6.74
C ARG A 165 10.24 -10.67 6.97
N LEU A 166 9.70 -10.04 5.93
CA LEU A 166 8.44 -9.29 6.00
C LEU A 166 7.20 -10.15 5.77
N GLY A 167 7.38 -11.44 5.44
CA GLY A 167 6.26 -12.35 5.23
C GLY A 167 5.52 -12.13 3.91
N GLY A 168 6.14 -11.40 2.99
CA GLY A 168 5.49 -11.03 1.73
C GLY A 168 6.00 -11.73 0.49
#